data_748551261cdbafe5f96fefc0960d2e4f
#
_entry.id   748551261cdbafe5f96fefc0960d2e4f
#
_cell.length_a   1.000
_cell.length_b   1.000
_cell.length_c   1.000
_cell.angle_alpha   90.00
_cell.angle_beta   90.00
_cell.angle_gamma   90.00
#
_symmetry.space_group_name_H-M   'P 1'
#
loop_
_entity.id
_entity.type
_entity.pdbx_description
1 polymer ?
#
loop_
_entity_poly.entity_id
_entity_poly.type
_entity_poly.pdbx_seq_one_letter_code
_entity_poly.pdbx_strand_id
1 'polypeptide(L)'
;MACPHLIIRYKKIVEVMKKAICILASAFLLSGGAVFAQGEMDAYKFSQYDLSGTARYLGMGGAFGALGGDISAMGGNPAGLGIYRSSEIVTTLSLSSMKTNTEWSGTKMDENRTKFNFDNIAYVGYFPTGNDEGLIGWNVGFAYNRVKNFNRRYRMGRGPGGFSLSDYIATLTNRAGVTGNDLLISDSHDPYMNQDWLSVMGYDTYIIGSANPSQKGGFHSSFGTGVDGTWQNWEVQQADMYVNESGAVDKYDFSLATNISNAVFIGATVSVTDLNYHLSSVYDENFGFANNNAANSDNLFLDNYSSVDGTGCSFNLGVIARPSDFLRLGVAYNSPTWYKMKNYYRAEAGAYIEGFFANDPKAETPNLNSFTSTPDGAFTESRMPSSA
;
A
#
# COMPACT_ATOMS: atom_id res chain seq x y z
N MET A 1 -52.12 36.45 -10.65
CA MET A 1 -51.68 36.17 -12.03
C MET A 1 -50.16 36.06 -12.01
N ALA A 2 -49.61 34.88 -12.10
CA ALA A 2 -48.15 34.67 -12.10
C ALA A 2 -47.58 35.05 -13.50
N CYS A 3 -46.55 35.84 -13.52
CA CYS A 3 -45.97 36.45 -14.71
C CYS A 3 -45.37 35.35 -15.63
N PRO A 4 -45.84 35.13 -16.85
CA PRO A 4 -45.41 34.04 -17.73
C PRO A 4 -43.93 34.12 -18.11
N HIS A 5 -43.29 35.27 -18.04
CA HIS A 5 -41.86 35.46 -18.30
C HIS A 5 -40.94 34.79 -17.25
N LEU A 6 -41.38 34.64 -16.01
CA LEU A 6 -40.60 34.02 -14.93
C LEU A 6 -40.56 32.49 -15.11
N ILE A 7 -41.63 31.89 -15.55
CA ILE A 7 -41.74 30.43 -15.77
C ILE A 7 -40.87 30.01 -16.96
N ILE A 8 -40.80 30.83 -18.01
CA ILE A 8 -39.97 30.56 -19.21
C ILE A 8 -38.49 30.64 -18.87
N ARG A 9 -38.08 31.62 -18.06
CA ARG A 9 -36.69 31.74 -17.58
C ARG A 9 -36.29 30.56 -16.69
N TYR A 10 -37.17 30.13 -15.80
CA TYR A 10 -36.92 29.00 -14.92
C TYR A 10 -36.76 27.69 -15.72
N LYS A 11 -37.62 27.42 -16.70
CA LYS A 11 -37.47 26.26 -17.58
C LYS A 11 -36.19 26.25 -18.37
N LYS A 12 -35.74 27.41 -18.86
CA LYS A 12 -34.48 27.55 -19.61
C LYS A 12 -33.24 27.30 -18.74
N ILE A 13 -33.25 27.78 -17.48
CA ILE A 13 -32.20 27.52 -16.49
C ILE A 13 -32.11 26.04 -16.15
N VAL A 14 -33.24 25.39 -15.91
CA VAL A 14 -33.29 23.93 -15.59
C VAL A 14 -32.83 23.08 -16.78
N GLU A 15 -33.13 23.48 -18.01
CA GLU A 15 -32.65 22.78 -19.21
C GLU A 15 -31.11 22.93 -19.41
N VAL A 16 -30.55 24.13 -19.16
CA VAL A 16 -29.11 24.38 -19.19
C VAL A 16 -28.41 23.59 -18.08
N MET A 17 -28.98 23.55 -16.88
CA MET A 17 -28.42 22.74 -15.78
C MET A 17 -28.44 21.24 -16.09
N LYS A 18 -29.55 20.72 -16.69
CA LYS A 18 -29.60 19.30 -17.12
C LYS A 18 -28.52 18.98 -18.17
N LYS A 19 -28.33 19.86 -19.16
CA LYS A 19 -27.26 19.69 -20.18
C LYS A 19 -25.87 19.76 -19.57
N ALA A 20 -25.63 20.69 -18.64
CA ALA A 20 -24.35 20.79 -17.94
C ALA A 20 -24.06 19.55 -17.07
N ILE A 21 -25.06 19.02 -16.37
CA ILE A 21 -24.95 17.78 -15.58
C ILE A 21 -24.68 16.57 -16.50
N CYS A 22 -25.37 16.47 -17.66
CA CYS A 22 -25.12 15.40 -18.61
C CYS A 22 -23.72 15.49 -19.24
N ILE A 23 -23.22 16.70 -19.53
CA ILE A 23 -21.86 16.90 -20.05
C ILE A 23 -20.80 16.58 -18.98
N LEU A 24 -21.02 16.96 -17.73
CA LEU A 24 -20.16 16.60 -16.61
C LEU A 24 -20.17 15.09 -16.36
N ALA A 25 -21.32 14.45 -16.41
CA ALA A 25 -21.44 13.00 -16.24
C ALA A 25 -20.78 12.22 -17.39
N SER A 26 -20.90 12.72 -18.65
CA SER A 26 -20.25 12.10 -19.80
C SER A 26 -18.71 12.33 -19.80
N ALA A 27 -18.24 13.47 -19.33
CA ALA A 27 -16.80 13.72 -19.13
C ALA A 27 -16.21 12.80 -18.04
N PHE A 28 -16.99 12.47 -17.00
CA PHE A 28 -16.60 11.53 -15.97
C PHE A 28 -16.53 10.07 -16.47
N LEU A 29 -17.40 9.70 -17.42
CA LEU A 29 -17.43 8.36 -18.03
C LEU A 29 -16.33 8.15 -19.09
N LEU A 30 -15.79 9.23 -19.66
CA LEU A 30 -14.72 9.19 -20.67
C LEU A 30 -13.30 9.23 -20.07
N SER A 31 -13.16 9.40 -18.75
CA SER A 31 -11.87 9.32 -18.04
C SER A 31 -11.43 7.91 -17.71
N GLY A 32 -11.90 6.90 -18.44
CA GLY A 32 -11.40 5.52 -18.41
C GLY A 32 -9.95 5.48 -18.90
N GLY A 33 -9.02 6.02 -18.12
CA GLY A 33 -7.60 5.87 -18.32
C GLY A 33 -7.22 4.40 -18.17
N ALA A 34 -6.39 3.91 -19.07
CA ALA A 34 -5.80 2.58 -19.02
C ALA A 34 -5.25 2.33 -17.61
N VAL A 35 -5.84 1.37 -16.92
CA VAL A 35 -5.36 0.88 -15.61
C VAL A 35 -4.12 0.06 -15.89
N PHE A 36 -2.95 0.66 -15.74
CA PHE A 36 -1.70 -0.07 -15.72
C PHE A 36 -1.56 -0.73 -14.35
N ALA A 37 -1.49 -2.02 -14.38
CA ALA A 37 -1.20 -3.10 -13.47
C ALA A 37 -0.40 -2.78 -12.18
N GLN A 38 -0.91 -1.93 -11.31
CA GLN A 38 -0.74 -2.13 -9.88
C GLN A 38 -1.87 -3.05 -9.43
N GLY A 39 -1.55 -4.11 -8.67
CA GLY A 39 -2.57 -5.03 -8.20
C GLY A 39 -3.66 -4.26 -7.45
N GLU A 40 -4.91 -4.65 -7.62
CA GLU A 40 -6.08 -4.08 -6.92
C GLU A 40 -5.84 -3.97 -5.40
N MET A 41 -5.04 -4.89 -4.85
CA MET A 41 -4.66 -4.94 -3.44
C MET A 41 -3.76 -3.76 -3.02
N ASP A 42 -2.84 -3.32 -3.87
CA ASP A 42 -1.98 -2.17 -3.58
C ASP A 42 -2.79 -0.88 -3.65
N ALA A 43 -3.68 -0.75 -4.65
CA ALA A 43 -4.60 0.36 -4.74
C ALA A 43 -5.47 0.47 -3.50
N TYR A 44 -6.06 -0.66 -3.06
CA TYR A 44 -6.86 -0.73 -1.85
C TYR A 44 -6.03 -0.35 -0.61
N LYS A 45 -4.81 -0.88 -0.46
CA LYS A 45 -3.91 -0.63 0.67
C LYS A 45 -3.57 0.86 0.83
N PHE A 46 -3.26 1.54 -0.28
CA PHE A 46 -2.83 2.94 -0.26
C PHE A 46 -3.99 3.94 -0.27
N SER A 47 -5.21 3.51 -0.62
CA SER A 47 -6.41 4.36 -0.56
C SER A 47 -7.05 4.42 0.82
N GLN A 48 -6.69 3.51 1.74
CA GLN A 48 -7.25 3.47 3.08
C GLN A 48 -6.53 4.44 4.01
N TYR A 49 -7.27 5.41 4.55
CA TYR A 49 -6.78 6.31 5.59
C TYR A 49 -7.32 5.89 6.95
N ASP A 50 -6.47 5.98 7.95
CA ASP A 50 -6.86 5.78 9.34
C ASP A 50 -7.44 7.09 9.89
N LEU A 51 -8.39 7.01 10.82
CA LEU A 51 -8.86 8.19 11.50
C LEU A 51 -7.71 8.77 12.34
N SER A 52 -7.24 9.95 11.97
CA SER A 52 -6.10 10.64 12.61
C SER A 52 -6.45 12.08 12.91
N GLY A 53 -5.73 12.71 13.83
CA GLY A 53 -5.93 14.08 14.20
C GLY A 53 -5.80 14.34 15.70
N THR A 54 -6.44 15.41 16.20
CA THR A 54 -6.44 15.75 17.61
C THR A 54 -7.17 14.70 18.45
N ALA A 55 -6.84 14.59 19.73
CA ALA A 55 -7.53 13.68 20.65
C ALA A 55 -9.04 13.97 20.72
N ARG A 56 -9.46 15.23 20.59
CA ARG A 56 -10.86 15.64 20.53
C ARG A 56 -11.52 15.09 19.25
N TYR A 57 -10.88 15.23 18.10
CA TYR A 57 -11.36 14.74 16.82
C TYR A 57 -11.54 13.21 16.85
N LEU A 58 -10.53 12.49 17.36
CA LEU A 58 -10.57 11.03 17.51
C LEU A 58 -11.66 10.58 18.49
N GLY A 59 -11.77 11.26 19.65
CA GLY A 59 -12.77 10.94 20.67
C GLY A 59 -14.22 11.11 20.19
N MET A 60 -14.44 11.94 19.17
CA MET A 60 -15.74 12.15 18.52
C MET A 60 -15.93 11.32 17.25
N GLY A 61 -15.00 10.38 16.96
CA GLY A 61 -15.08 9.54 15.75
C GLY A 61 -15.00 10.31 14.44
N GLY A 62 -14.37 11.50 14.43
CA GLY A 62 -14.27 12.35 13.24
C GLY A 62 -15.56 13.12 12.87
N ALA A 63 -16.58 13.15 13.73
CA ALA A 63 -17.89 13.74 13.45
C ALA A 63 -17.87 15.28 13.44
N PHE A 64 -17.03 15.89 12.62
CA PHE A 64 -16.83 17.35 12.53
C PHE A 64 -17.38 17.99 11.26
N GLY A 65 -18.10 17.26 10.43
CA GLY A 65 -18.62 17.76 9.15
C GLY A 65 -19.46 19.05 9.24
N ALA A 66 -20.19 19.25 10.34
CA ALA A 66 -20.95 20.49 10.61
C ALA A 66 -20.53 21.19 11.91
N LEU A 67 -19.73 20.51 12.77
CA LEU A 67 -19.34 21.04 14.07
C LEU A 67 -18.27 22.12 13.95
N GLY A 68 -17.20 21.85 13.20
CA GLY A 68 -16.03 22.73 13.06
C GLY A 68 -15.31 23.05 14.37
N GLY A 69 -14.37 23.99 14.34
CA GLY A 69 -13.61 24.40 15.51
C GLY A 69 -12.64 23.33 16.03
N ASP A 70 -12.18 22.47 15.13
CA ASP A 70 -11.06 21.56 15.34
C ASP A 70 -10.20 21.55 14.08
N ILE A 71 -8.90 21.65 14.27
CA ILE A 71 -7.95 21.81 13.17
C ILE A 71 -7.90 20.56 12.28
N SER A 72 -8.16 19.37 12.83
CA SER A 72 -8.22 18.10 12.09
C SER A 72 -9.40 18.05 11.10
N ALA A 73 -10.41 18.91 11.28
CA ALA A 73 -11.55 19.01 10.36
C ALA A 73 -11.18 19.59 9.00
N MET A 74 -10.00 20.21 8.83
CA MET A 74 -9.52 20.76 7.54
C MET A 74 -9.52 19.72 6.41
N GLY A 75 -9.16 18.49 6.75
CA GLY A 75 -9.13 17.37 5.81
C GLY A 75 -10.53 16.84 5.42
N GLY A 76 -11.57 17.14 6.20
CA GLY A 76 -12.94 16.70 5.97
C GLY A 76 -13.83 17.82 5.45
N ASN A 77 -14.14 18.81 6.29
CA ASN A 77 -14.90 20.00 5.93
C ASN A 77 -14.12 21.28 6.30
N PRO A 78 -13.44 21.92 5.33
CA PRO A 78 -12.61 23.10 5.59
C PRO A 78 -13.40 24.33 6.08
N ALA A 79 -14.72 24.38 5.88
CA ALA A 79 -15.56 25.46 6.44
C ALA A 79 -15.52 25.49 7.96
N GLY A 80 -15.20 24.36 8.61
CA GLY A 80 -15.02 24.26 10.06
C GLY A 80 -13.91 25.16 10.60
N LEU A 81 -12.93 25.53 9.77
CA LEU A 81 -11.89 26.48 10.11
C LEU A 81 -12.45 27.91 10.31
N GLY A 82 -13.50 28.28 9.58
CA GLY A 82 -14.16 29.59 9.69
C GLY A 82 -14.83 29.86 11.03
N ILE A 83 -14.96 28.84 11.89
CA ILE A 83 -15.55 28.96 13.24
C ILE A 83 -14.52 29.49 14.26
N TYR A 84 -13.22 29.40 13.96
CA TYR A 84 -12.17 29.91 14.83
C TYR A 84 -12.25 31.44 15.00
N ARG A 85 -12.06 31.87 16.23
CA ARG A 85 -12.06 33.31 16.64
C ARG A 85 -10.73 33.74 17.26
N SER A 86 -9.76 32.87 17.30
CA SER A 86 -8.40 33.10 17.76
C SER A 86 -7.44 32.23 16.99
N SER A 87 -6.20 32.68 16.89
CA SER A 87 -5.13 31.83 16.32
C SER A 87 -4.75 30.73 17.29
N GLU A 88 -4.45 29.55 16.78
CA GLU A 88 -4.13 28.38 17.57
C GLU A 88 -3.02 27.56 16.91
N ILE A 89 -2.16 26.98 17.73
CA ILE A 89 -1.19 25.95 17.33
C ILE A 89 -1.53 24.67 18.07
N VAL A 90 -1.54 23.54 17.36
CA VAL A 90 -1.82 22.22 17.92
C VAL A 90 -0.76 21.24 17.47
N THR A 91 -0.34 20.35 18.36
CA THR A 91 0.49 19.19 18.03
C THR A 91 -0.06 17.95 18.71
N THR A 92 0.01 16.82 18.03
CA THR A 92 -0.44 15.53 18.54
C THR A 92 0.67 14.51 18.40
N LEU A 93 0.98 13.86 19.51
CA LEU A 93 1.92 12.76 19.61
C LEU A 93 1.16 11.51 20.01
N SER A 94 1.51 10.35 19.46
CA SER A 94 0.90 9.08 19.86
C SER A 94 1.94 7.99 20.11
N LEU A 95 1.53 7.01 20.91
CA LEU A 95 2.23 5.79 21.12
C LEU A 95 1.33 4.65 20.61
N SER A 96 1.68 4.07 19.46
CA SER A 96 0.95 2.95 18.90
C SER A 96 1.61 1.64 19.28
N SER A 97 0.81 0.67 19.76
CA SER A 97 1.24 -0.70 19.99
C SER A 97 0.38 -1.64 19.16
N MET A 98 1.03 -2.39 18.28
CA MET A 98 0.36 -3.35 17.42
C MET A 98 0.82 -4.75 17.79
N LYS A 99 -0.13 -5.62 18.11
CA LYS A 99 0.11 -7.05 18.33
C LYS A 99 -0.44 -7.83 17.14
N THR A 100 0.38 -8.69 16.56
CA THR A 100 0.00 -9.58 15.48
C THR A 100 0.08 -11.02 15.98
N ASN A 101 -0.98 -11.77 15.82
CA ASN A 101 -1.05 -13.19 16.11
C ASN A 101 -1.18 -13.94 14.80
N THR A 102 -0.31 -14.88 14.55
CA THR A 102 -0.31 -15.72 13.35
C THR A 102 -0.50 -17.17 13.71
N GLU A 103 -1.13 -17.95 12.84
CA GLU A 103 -1.25 -19.39 12.96
C GLU A 103 -0.97 -20.04 11.61
N TRP A 104 0.00 -20.94 11.57
CA TRP A 104 0.34 -21.70 10.37
C TRP A 104 0.54 -23.16 10.73
N SER A 105 -0.29 -24.03 10.12
CA SER A 105 -0.28 -25.49 10.40
C SER A 105 -0.31 -25.84 11.90
N GLY A 106 -1.12 -25.11 12.68
CA GLY A 106 -1.26 -25.30 14.12
C GLY A 106 -0.18 -24.64 14.99
N THR A 107 0.90 -24.13 14.41
CA THR A 107 1.92 -23.34 15.11
C THR A 107 1.46 -21.90 15.25
N LYS A 108 1.40 -21.39 16.48
CA LYS A 108 0.99 -20.01 16.78
C LYS A 108 2.21 -19.18 17.14
N MET A 109 2.30 -18.01 16.54
CA MET A 109 3.35 -17.04 16.85
C MET A 109 2.74 -15.66 17.08
N ASP A 110 3.31 -14.94 18.02
CA ASP A 110 2.93 -13.58 18.38
C ASP A 110 4.10 -12.64 18.10
N GLU A 111 3.80 -11.50 17.52
CA GLU A 111 4.77 -10.42 17.34
C GLU A 111 4.16 -9.12 17.85
N ASN A 112 4.96 -8.33 18.54
CA ASN A 112 4.52 -7.04 19.09
C ASN A 112 5.47 -5.92 18.64
N ARG A 113 4.89 -4.83 18.18
CA ARG A 113 5.63 -3.64 17.80
C ARG A 113 5.03 -2.39 18.42
N THR A 114 5.82 -1.71 19.24
CA THR A 114 5.46 -0.40 19.80
C THR A 114 6.27 0.69 19.12
N LYS A 115 5.62 1.77 18.69
CA LYS A 115 6.26 2.90 18.04
C LYS A 115 5.69 4.21 18.55
N PHE A 116 6.57 5.16 18.82
CA PHE A 116 6.22 6.56 19.02
C PHE A 116 6.03 7.25 17.68
N ASN A 117 4.94 7.99 17.52
CA ASN A 117 4.61 8.70 16.29
C ASN A 117 4.39 10.19 16.57
N PHE A 118 4.78 10.97 15.59
CA PHE A 118 4.40 12.36 15.45
C PHE A 118 3.23 12.40 14.45
N ASP A 119 2.01 12.60 14.94
CA ASP A 119 0.81 12.40 14.12
C ASP A 119 0.31 13.68 13.47
N ASN A 120 0.47 14.81 14.17
CA ASN A 120 -0.08 16.08 13.70
C ASN A 120 0.72 17.27 14.26
N ILE A 121 0.93 18.27 13.40
CA ILE A 121 1.18 19.65 13.79
C ILE A 121 0.39 20.55 12.87
N ALA A 122 -0.29 21.53 13.47
CA ALA A 122 -1.16 22.40 12.71
C ALA A 122 -1.22 23.80 13.32
N TYR A 123 -1.47 24.78 12.47
CA TYR A 123 -1.63 26.18 12.80
C TYR A 123 -2.88 26.76 12.14
N VAL A 124 -3.64 27.53 12.89
CA VAL A 124 -4.73 28.36 12.40
C VAL A 124 -4.44 29.80 12.73
N GLY A 125 -4.43 30.66 11.74
CA GLY A 125 -4.39 32.10 11.90
C GLY A 125 -5.79 32.69 11.69
N TYR A 126 -6.28 33.46 12.68
CA TYR A 126 -7.54 34.18 12.59
C TYR A 126 -7.29 35.66 12.31
N PHE A 127 -8.03 36.22 11.35
CA PHE A 127 -7.93 37.61 10.88
C PHE A 127 -9.33 38.23 10.90
N PRO A 128 -9.67 38.99 11.95
CA PRO A 128 -10.95 39.70 12.03
C PRO A 128 -10.98 40.89 11.06
N THR A 129 -12.14 41.14 10.46
CA THR A 129 -12.34 42.32 9.60
C THR A 129 -12.84 43.55 10.34
N GLY A 130 -13.25 43.37 11.60
CA GLY A 130 -13.85 44.46 12.41
C GLY A 130 -15.32 44.74 12.09
N ASN A 131 -15.95 43.94 11.21
CA ASN A 131 -17.35 44.05 10.87
C ASN A 131 -18.20 43.12 11.76
N ASP A 132 -19.39 43.61 12.17
CA ASP A 132 -20.38 42.82 12.91
C ASP A 132 -21.30 42.03 11.98
N GLU A 133 -21.43 42.44 10.71
CA GLU A 133 -22.25 41.80 9.68
C GLU A 133 -21.43 41.61 8.39
N GLY A 134 -21.88 40.69 7.52
CA GLY A 134 -21.18 40.35 6.29
C GLY A 134 -19.94 39.51 6.58
N LEU A 135 -18.83 39.85 6.00
CA LEU A 135 -17.54 39.18 6.22
C LEU A 135 -16.97 39.59 7.59
N ILE A 136 -17.11 38.73 8.60
CA ILE A 136 -16.64 38.98 9.98
C ILE A 136 -15.15 38.69 10.13
N GLY A 137 -14.68 37.66 9.45
CA GLY A 137 -13.29 37.25 9.50
C GLY A 137 -12.95 36.17 8.51
N TRP A 138 -11.67 35.96 8.33
CA TRP A 138 -11.13 34.88 7.54
C TRP A 138 -10.02 34.18 8.30
N ASN A 139 -9.82 32.91 7.99
CA ASN A 139 -8.85 32.05 8.66
C ASN A 139 -7.98 31.37 7.62
N VAL A 140 -6.69 31.30 7.92
CA VAL A 140 -5.72 30.50 7.17
C VAL A 140 -5.27 29.35 8.03
N GLY A 141 -5.26 28.15 7.49
CA GLY A 141 -4.80 26.96 8.17
C GLY A 141 -3.67 26.27 7.43
N PHE A 142 -2.72 25.76 8.20
CA PHE A 142 -1.72 24.79 7.72
C PHE A 142 -1.76 23.61 8.68
N ALA A 143 -1.75 22.39 8.13
CA ALA A 143 -1.63 21.18 8.93
C ALA A 143 -0.75 20.13 8.23
N TYR A 144 0.10 19.49 9.01
CA TYR A 144 0.69 18.20 8.71
C TYR A 144 -0.10 17.14 9.47
N ASN A 145 -0.55 16.11 8.79
CA ASN A 145 -1.28 14.98 9.36
C ASN A 145 -0.70 13.66 8.84
N ARG A 146 -0.36 12.73 9.75
CA ARG A 146 -0.12 11.34 9.38
C ARG A 146 -1.44 10.63 9.26
N VAL A 147 -1.88 10.33 8.03
CA VAL A 147 -3.19 9.74 7.75
C VAL A 147 -3.16 8.22 7.64
N LYS A 148 -1.97 7.62 7.53
CA LYS A 148 -1.76 6.16 7.53
C LYS A 148 -0.42 5.81 8.13
N ASN A 149 -0.38 4.70 8.86
CA ASN A 149 0.86 4.13 9.39
C ASN A 149 0.93 2.66 9.00
N PHE A 150 2.00 2.27 8.29
CA PHE A 150 2.21 0.91 7.81
C PHE A 150 3.08 0.06 8.74
N ASN A 151 3.49 0.58 9.91
CA ASN A 151 4.40 -0.12 10.81
C ASN A 151 3.76 -1.38 11.39
N ARG A 152 3.98 -2.51 10.73
CA ARG A 152 3.52 -3.83 11.13
C ARG A 152 4.63 -4.84 11.01
N ARG A 153 4.70 -5.77 11.95
CA ARG A 153 5.55 -6.95 11.89
C ARG A 153 4.71 -8.19 12.12
N TYR A 154 5.02 -9.25 11.42
CA TYR A 154 4.50 -10.55 11.75
C TYR A 154 5.51 -11.63 11.38
N ARG A 155 5.49 -12.69 12.15
CA ARG A 155 6.26 -13.89 11.94
C ARG A 155 5.29 -15.07 11.90
N MET A 156 5.51 -16.00 11.00
CA MET A 156 4.80 -17.26 10.96
C MET A 156 5.80 -18.38 10.71
N GLY A 157 5.55 -19.53 11.30
CA GLY A 157 6.40 -20.69 11.12
C GLY A 157 5.57 -21.96 11.24
N ARG A 158 6.06 -23.01 10.64
CA ARG A 158 5.49 -24.34 10.76
C ARG A 158 6.57 -25.40 10.97
N GLY A 159 6.18 -26.48 11.63
CA GLY A 159 6.99 -27.68 11.78
C GLY A 159 6.94 -28.57 10.53
N PRO A 160 7.32 -29.86 10.69
CA PRO A 160 7.48 -30.81 9.61
C PRO A 160 6.24 -31.00 8.74
N GLY A 161 6.49 -31.32 7.45
CA GLY A 161 5.47 -31.66 6.47
C GLY A 161 4.93 -30.43 5.70
N GLY A 162 4.03 -30.69 4.77
CA GLY A 162 3.39 -29.71 3.93
C GLY A 162 4.17 -29.40 2.65
N PHE A 163 3.64 -28.47 1.87
CA PHE A 163 4.13 -28.13 0.54
C PHE A 163 5.33 -27.17 0.64
N SER A 164 6.38 -27.44 -0.13
CA SER A 164 7.56 -26.56 -0.20
C SER A 164 7.38 -25.42 -1.16
N LEU A 165 8.10 -24.29 -0.91
CA LEU A 165 8.22 -23.21 -1.87
C LEU A 165 8.84 -23.70 -3.19
N SER A 166 9.81 -24.63 -3.13
CA SER A 166 10.41 -25.22 -4.33
C SER A 166 9.40 -25.96 -5.22
N ASP A 167 8.44 -26.69 -4.62
CA ASP A 167 7.36 -27.34 -5.34
C ASP A 167 6.40 -26.31 -5.98
N TYR A 168 6.14 -25.22 -5.28
CA TYR A 168 5.34 -24.11 -5.82
C TYR A 168 6.01 -23.48 -7.03
N ILE A 169 7.31 -23.16 -6.93
CA ILE A 169 8.08 -22.59 -8.04
C ILE A 169 8.10 -23.55 -9.24
N ALA A 170 8.37 -24.85 -9.02
CA ALA A 170 8.32 -25.87 -10.08
C ALA A 170 6.94 -25.94 -10.76
N THR A 171 5.86 -25.90 -9.97
CA THR A 171 4.49 -25.91 -10.50
C THR A 171 4.19 -24.64 -11.32
N LEU A 172 4.60 -23.47 -10.84
CA LEU A 172 4.45 -22.19 -11.53
C LEU A 172 5.18 -22.21 -12.88
N THR A 173 6.44 -22.63 -12.87
CA THR A 173 7.29 -22.72 -14.05
C THR A 173 6.75 -23.72 -15.09
N ASN A 174 6.25 -24.88 -14.63
CA ASN A 174 5.59 -25.86 -15.49
C ASN A 174 4.32 -25.29 -16.17
N ARG A 175 3.53 -24.51 -15.45
CA ARG A 175 2.33 -23.86 -16.01
C ARG A 175 2.66 -22.79 -17.04
N ALA A 176 3.79 -22.10 -16.89
CA ALA A 176 4.26 -21.12 -17.87
C ALA A 176 4.67 -21.77 -19.19
N GLY A 177 4.97 -23.07 -19.20
CA GLY A 177 5.32 -23.84 -20.42
C GLY A 177 6.63 -23.41 -21.05
N VAL A 178 7.56 -22.91 -20.24
CA VAL A 178 8.91 -22.49 -20.64
C VAL A 178 9.87 -23.67 -20.65
N THR A 179 11.04 -23.50 -21.28
CA THR A 179 12.15 -24.45 -21.25
C THR A 179 13.20 -23.98 -20.24
N GLY A 180 14.08 -24.88 -19.77
CA GLY A 180 15.19 -24.49 -18.91
C GLY A 180 16.13 -23.50 -19.62
N ASN A 181 16.30 -23.61 -20.93
CA ASN A 181 17.12 -22.68 -21.71
C ASN A 181 16.52 -21.26 -21.74
N ASP A 182 15.20 -21.11 -21.64
CA ASP A 182 14.54 -19.80 -21.58
C ASP A 182 14.77 -19.09 -20.23
N LEU A 183 15.19 -19.83 -19.19
CA LEU A 183 15.46 -19.33 -17.85
C LEU A 183 16.95 -19.07 -17.58
N LEU A 184 17.85 -19.50 -18.48
CA LEU A 184 19.29 -19.30 -18.30
C LEU A 184 19.69 -17.85 -18.54
N ILE A 185 20.45 -17.30 -17.58
CA ILE A 185 21.05 -15.98 -17.68
C ILE A 185 22.34 -16.09 -18.51
N SER A 186 22.49 -15.24 -19.52
CA SER A 186 23.70 -15.15 -20.33
C SER A 186 23.93 -13.72 -20.81
N ASP A 187 25.14 -13.43 -21.34
CA ASP A 187 25.49 -12.10 -21.87
C ASP A 187 24.54 -11.61 -22.98
N SER A 188 23.90 -12.54 -23.70
CA SER A 188 23.00 -12.25 -24.82
C SER A 188 21.52 -12.44 -24.49
N HIS A 189 21.18 -12.97 -23.32
CA HIS A 189 19.82 -13.30 -22.94
C HIS A 189 19.59 -13.01 -21.46
N ASP A 190 18.71 -12.04 -21.19
CA ASP A 190 18.22 -11.72 -19.85
C ASP A 190 16.77 -12.24 -19.72
N PRO A 191 16.57 -13.37 -19.03
CA PRO A 191 15.24 -13.95 -18.86
C PRO A 191 14.31 -13.09 -18.02
N TYR A 192 14.81 -12.20 -17.15
CA TYR A 192 13.98 -11.30 -16.35
C TYR A 192 13.15 -10.32 -17.17
N MET A 193 13.51 -10.11 -18.45
CA MET A 193 12.74 -9.25 -19.36
C MET A 193 11.44 -9.89 -19.84
N ASN A 194 11.35 -11.24 -19.88
CA ASN A 194 10.24 -11.93 -20.54
C ASN A 194 9.66 -13.10 -19.74
N GLN A 195 10.34 -13.55 -18.69
CA GLN A 195 9.94 -14.69 -17.87
C GLN A 195 9.54 -14.22 -16.46
N ASP A 196 8.81 -15.09 -15.75
CA ASP A 196 8.52 -14.86 -14.35
C ASP A 196 9.79 -14.90 -13.51
N TRP A 197 10.05 -13.83 -12.75
CA TRP A 197 11.27 -13.64 -11.98
C TRP A 197 11.50 -14.76 -10.95
N LEU A 198 10.43 -15.30 -10.34
CA LEU A 198 10.53 -16.37 -9.36
C LEU A 198 10.98 -17.70 -10.02
N SER A 199 10.50 -17.98 -11.24
CA SER A 199 10.93 -19.11 -12.06
C SER A 199 12.40 -18.99 -12.47
N VAL A 200 12.82 -17.79 -12.87
CA VAL A 200 14.23 -17.52 -13.23
C VAL A 200 15.14 -17.73 -12.02
N MET A 201 14.83 -17.10 -10.89
CA MET A 201 15.64 -17.23 -9.67
C MET A 201 15.67 -18.67 -9.16
N GLY A 202 14.52 -19.36 -9.15
CA GLY A 202 14.43 -20.74 -8.71
C GLY A 202 15.27 -21.70 -9.57
N TYR A 203 15.38 -21.43 -10.87
CA TYR A 203 16.20 -22.23 -11.78
C TYR A 203 17.70 -21.87 -11.67
N ASP A 204 18.04 -20.59 -11.59
CA ASP A 204 19.41 -20.10 -11.46
C ASP A 204 20.06 -20.56 -10.14
N THR A 205 19.28 -20.63 -9.06
CA THR A 205 19.75 -21.11 -7.75
C THR A 205 19.65 -22.62 -7.55
N TYR A 206 19.23 -23.37 -8.56
CA TYR A 206 18.95 -24.80 -8.43
C TYR A 206 17.90 -25.18 -7.38
N ILE A 207 17.07 -24.25 -6.94
CA ILE A 207 15.88 -24.54 -6.11
C ILE A 207 14.93 -25.47 -6.88
N ILE A 208 14.84 -25.27 -8.20
CA ILE A 208 14.18 -26.17 -9.14
C ILE A 208 15.16 -26.64 -10.21
N GLY A 209 14.96 -27.88 -10.67
CA GLY A 209 15.74 -28.48 -11.74
C GLY A 209 14.86 -28.95 -12.90
N SER A 210 15.48 -29.23 -14.04
CA SER A 210 14.84 -29.88 -15.17
C SER A 210 15.73 -31.00 -15.71
N ALA A 211 15.18 -32.19 -15.88
CA ALA A 211 15.92 -33.32 -16.43
C ALA A 211 16.30 -33.12 -17.92
N ASN A 212 15.56 -32.29 -18.66
CA ASN A 212 15.84 -31.90 -20.02
C ASN A 212 15.59 -30.42 -20.25
N PRO A 213 16.65 -29.55 -20.15
CA PRO A 213 16.53 -28.12 -20.31
C PRO A 213 15.96 -27.63 -21.64
N SER A 214 15.95 -28.47 -22.67
CA SER A 214 15.40 -28.13 -23.99
C SER A 214 13.91 -28.47 -24.13
N GLN A 215 13.33 -29.18 -23.16
CA GLN A 215 11.94 -29.56 -23.17
C GLN A 215 11.09 -28.55 -22.39
N LYS A 216 9.89 -28.27 -22.88
CA LYS A 216 8.92 -27.45 -22.16
C LYS A 216 8.37 -28.17 -20.94
N GLY A 217 8.40 -27.51 -19.80
CA GLY A 217 7.98 -28.09 -18.52
C GLY A 217 8.95 -29.14 -17.99
N GLY A 218 8.47 -30.02 -17.12
CA GLY A 218 9.30 -31.06 -16.49
C GLY A 218 10.20 -30.56 -15.39
N PHE A 219 9.89 -29.36 -14.85
CA PHE A 219 10.55 -28.81 -13.67
C PHE A 219 10.08 -29.53 -12.40
N HIS A 220 11.00 -29.77 -11.52
CA HIS A 220 10.77 -30.40 -10.21
C HIS A 220 11.60 -29.70 -9.14
N SER A 221 11.22 -29.88 -7.88
CA SER A 221 12.05 -29.45 -6.75
C SER A 221 13.39 -30.18 -6.77
N SER A 222 14.48 -29.48 -6.54
CA SER A 222 15.81 -30.08 -6.37
C SER A 222 15.98 -30.73 -5.00
N PHE A 223 15.12 -30.41 -4.05
CA PHE A 223 15.09 -31.02 -2.72
C PHE A 223 14.29 -32.30 -2.78
N GLY A 224 14.89 -33.44 -2.37
CA GLY A 224 14.22 -34.75 -2.38
C GLY A 224 14.69 -35.71 -3.47
N THR A 225 15.56 -35.28 -4.37
CA THR A 225 16.30 -36.18 -5.28
C THR A 225 17.66 -36.49 -4.69
N GLY A 226 17.90 -37.75 -4.32
CA GLY A 226 19.23 -38.20 -3.89
C GLY A 226 20.25 -38.08 -5.02
N VAL A 227 21.52 -38.02 -4.65
CA VAL A 227 22.69 -37.93 -5.52
C VAL A 227 22.75 -39.02 -6.60
N ASP A 228 22.08 -40.15 -6.40
CA ASP A 228 21.97 -41.28 -7.30
C ASP A 228 20.69 -41.25 -8.16
N GLY A 229 19.92 -40.16 -8.12
CA GLY A 229 18.63 -40.03 -8.82
C GLY A 229 17.50 -40.81 -8.16
N THR A 230 17.72 -41.41 -7.00
CA THR A 230 16.66 -42.03 -6.22
C THR A 230 15.92 -40.98 -5.40
N TRP A 231 14.57 -41.05 -5.39
CA TRP A 231 13.75 -40.20 -4.52
C TRP A 231 14.03 -40.57 -3.06
N GLN A 232 14.57 -39.61 -2.32
CA GLN A 232 14.63 -39.71 -0.88
C GLN A 232 13.36 -39.04 -0.31
N ASN A 233 12.78 -39.62 0.74
CA ASN A 233 11.64 -39.03 1.44
C ASN A 233 12.07 -37.80 2.25
N TRP A 234 12.45 -36.76 1.54
CA TRP A 234 12.73 -35.45 2.12
C TRP A 234 11.44 -34.70 2.29
N GLU A 235 11.30 -34.07 3.39
CA GLU A 235 10.20 -33.14 3.63
C GLU A 235 10.72 -31.88 4.32
N VAL A 236 9.96 -30.81 4.20
CA VAL A 236 10.22 -29.59 4.94
C VAL A 236 10.12 -29.92 6.43
N GLN A 237 11.21 -29.73 7.17
CA GLN A 237 11.24 -29.92 8.63
C GLN A 237 10.80 -28.66 9.36
N GLN A 238 11.11 -27.49 8.80
CA GLN A 238 10.72 -26.20 9.32
C GLN A 238 10.61 -25.20 8.18
N ALA A 239 9.59 -24.39 8.21
CA ALA A 239 9.49 -23.21 7.39
C ALA A 239 9.15 -22.01 8.26
N ASP A 240 9.86 -20.92 8.06
CA ASP A 240 9.68 -19.65 8.75
C ASP A 240 9.48 -18.51 7.73
N MET A 241 8.58 -17.60 8.06
CA MET A 241 8.40 -16.38 7.31
C MET A 241 8.36 -15.19 8.26
N TYR A 242 9.19 -14.21 8.00
CA TYR A 242 9.20 -12.94 8.71
C TYR A 242 8.88 -11.80 7.77
N VAL A 243 7.92 -10.96 8.12
CA VAL A 243 7.51 -9.80 7.34
C VAL A 243 7.56 -8.55 8.19
N ASN A 244 8.22 -7.52 7.67
CA ASN A 244 8.30 -6.21 8.27
C ASN A 244 7.79 -5.16 7.27
N GLU A 245 6.70 -4.52 7.62
CA GLU A 245 6.15 -3.38 6.90
C GLU A 245 6.46 -2.09 7.65
N SER A 246 6.80 -1.05 6.92
CA SER A 246 7.08 0.27 7.48
C SER A 246 6.72 1.37 6.50
N GLY A 247 6.64 2.59 7.01
CA GLY A 247 6.29 3.78 6.23
C GLY A 247 5.00 4.42 6.70
N ALA A 248 4.56 5.42 5.95
CA ALA A 248 3.40 6.23 6.28
C ALA A 248 2.81 6.90 5.04
N VAL A 249 1.59 7.40 5.19
CA VAL A 249 1.02 8.41 4.30
C VAL A 249 0.90 9.68 5.12
N ASP A 250 1.63 10.70 4.71
CA ASP A 250 1.67 12.01 5.34
C ASP A 250 0.97 13.04 4.45
N LYS A 251 0.08 13.87 5.02
CA LYS A 251 -0.74 14.83 4.31
C LYS A 251 -0.46 16.24 4.82
N TYR A 252 -0.22 17.14 3.89
CA TYR A 252 0.02 18.57 4.13
C TYR A 252 -1.18 19.36 3.60
N ASP A 253 -1.95 19.96 4.50
CA ASP A 253 -3.18 20.69 4.19
C ASP A 253 -2.93 22.20 4.27
N PHE A 254 -3.32 22.93 3.23
CA PHE A 254 -3.33 24.38 3.17
C PHE A 254 -4.79 24.83 3.00
N SER A 255 -5.30 25.53 3.97
CA SER A 255 -6.73 25.86 4.06
C SER A 255 -6.99 27.34 4.16
N LEU A 256 -8.05 27.78 3.51
CA LEU A 256 -8.62 29.12 3.67
C LEU A 256 -10.10 28.97 3.99
N ALA A 257 -10.58 29.71 4.99
CA ALA A 257 -11.99 29.73 5.32
C ALA A 257 -12.45 31.12 5.72
N THR A 258 -13.75 31.36 5.56
CA THR A 258 -14.39 32.65 5.85
C THR A 258 -15.58 32.45 6.77
N ASN A 259 -15.87 33.48 7.58
CA ASN A 259 -17.04 33.58 8.42
C ASN A 259 -17.92 34.74 7.93
N ILE A 260 -19.14 34.42 7.50
CA ILE A 260 -20.13 35.39 7.02
C ILE A 260 -21.27 35.46 8.05
N SER A 261 -21.36 36.59 8.76
CA SER A 261 -22.41 36.93 9.74
C SER A 261 -22.62 35.87 10.84
N ASN A 262 -21.63 35.03 11.13
CA ASN A 262 -21.74 33.87 12.03
C ASN A 262 -22.84 32.85 11.61
N ALA A 263 -23.39 33.01 10.42
CA ALA A 263 -24.46 32.18 9.87
C ALA A 263 -23.97 31.22 8.79
N VAL A 264 -22.99 31.63 7.98
CA VAL A 264 -22.44 30.82 6.89
C VAL A 264 -20.94 30.83 6.97
N PHE A 265 -20.34 29.63 6.88
CA PHE A 265 -18.91 29.44 6.84
C PHE A 265 -18.58 28.72 5.54
N ILE A 266 -17.56 29.18 4.82
CA ILE A 266 -17.11 28.60 3.55
C ILE A 266 -15.62 28.37 3.68
N GLY A 267 -15.16 27.22 3.22
CA GLY A 267 -13.74 26.89 3.25
C GLY A 267 -13.31 26.07 2.05
N ALA A 268 -12.02 26.18 1.77
CA ALA A 268 -11.34 25.39 0.75
C ALA A 268 -9.98 24.94 1.31
N THR A 269 -9.58 23.72 0.94
CA THR A 269 -8.28 23.14 1.27
C THR A 269 -7.65 22.57 0.01
N VAL A 270 -6.36 22.80 -0.15
CA VAL A 270 -5.50 22.08 -1.09
C VAL A 270 -4.55 21.22 -0.27
N SER A 271 -4.46 19.97 -0.63
CA SER A 271 -3.67 18.98 0.10
C SER A 271 -2.61 18.37 -0.81
N VAL A 272 -1.40 18.25 -0.27
CA VAL A 272 -0.31 17.45 -0.86
C VAL A 272 -0.11 16.23 0.04
N THR A 273 -0.04 15.07 -0.57
CA THR A 273 0.12 13.80 0.15
C THR A 273 1.45 13.18 -0.27
N ASP A 274 2.21 12.71 0.72
CA ASP A 274 3.45 11.96 0.56
C ASP A 274 3.23 10.53 1.05
N LEU A 275 3.45 9.58 0.15
CA LEU A 275 3.35 8.15 0.41
C LEU A 275 4.75 7.56 0.42
N ASN A 276 5.12 6.92 1.51
CA ASN A 276 6.32 6.13 1.63
C ASN A 276 5.95 4.77 2.25
N TYR A 277 6.25 3.70 1.54
CA TYR A 277 5.94 2.34 1.97
C TYR A 277 7.10 1.41 1.66
N HIS A 278 7.50 0.62 2.65
CA HIS A 278 8.54 -0.41 2.52
C HIS A 278 8.02 -1.72 3.09
N LEU A 279 8.23 -2.78 2.33
CA LEU A 279 8.01 -4.16 2.75
C LEU A 279 9.33 -4.92 2.62
N SER A 280 9.71 -5.65 3.64
CA SER A 280 10.78 -6.63 3.63
C SER A 280 10.23 -7.95 4.16
N SER A 281 10.43 -9.02 3.41
CA SER A 281 10.06 -10.37 3.85
C SER A 281 11.23 -11.32 3.66
N VAL A 282 11.44 -12.18 4.66
CA VAL A 282 12.40 -13.25 4.65
C VAL A 282 11.62 -14.55 4.79
N TYR A 283 11.87 -15.47 3.92
CA TYR A 283 11.30 -16.81 3.93
C TYR A 283 12.40 -17.85 3.90
N ASP A 284 12.38 -18.78 4.85
CA ASP A 284 13.37 -19.84 5.00
C ASP A 284 12.67 -21.19 5.09
N GLU A 285 13.20 -22.19 4.40
CA GLU A 285 12.84 -23.61 4.58
C GLU A 285 14.07 -24.45 4.87
N ASN A 286 13.96 -25.31 5.86
CA ASN A 286 14.94 -26.35 6.17
C ASN A 286 14.34 -27.71 5.83
N PHE A 287 15.14 -28.56 5.21
CA PHE A 287 14.74 -29.89 4.76
C PHE A 287 15.42 -30.98 5.57
N GLY A 288 14.82 -32.18 5.57
CA GLY A 288 15.37 -33.34 6.22
C GLY A 288 14.57 -34.61 5.89
N PHE A 289 15.01 -35.74 6.41
CA PHE A 289 14.34 -37.02 6.16
C PHE A 289 13.04 -37.13 6.94
N ALA A 290 11.96 -37.55 6.29
CA ALA A 290 10.63 -37.67 6.86
C ALA A 290 10.53 -38.56 8.13
N ASN A 291 11.49 -39.47 8.34
CA ASN A 291 11.51 -40.40 9.45
C ASN A 291 12.70 -40.24 10.41
N ASN A 292 13.50 -39.23 10.24
CA ASN A 292 14.68 -38.98 11.04
C ASN A 292 14.72 -37.53 11.44
N ASN A 293 14.51 -37.22 12.73
CA ASN A 293 14.59 -35.86 13.27
C ASN A 293 16.01 -35.23 13.16
N ALA A 294 16.91 -35.84 12.41
CA ALA A 294 18.19 -35.23 12.06
C ALA A 294 17.91 -34.15 11.01
N ALA A 295 17.96 -32.90 11.44
CA ALA A 295 18.01 -31.78 10.53
C ALA A 295 19.21 -31.97 9.60
N ASN A 296 18.96 -32.15 8.30
CA ASN A 296 19.97 -32.01 7.30
C ASN A 296 20.28 -30.51 7.13
N SER A 297 21.44 -30.18 6.62
CA SER A 297 21.84 -28.79 6.39
C SER A 297 21.16 -28.15 5.17
N ASP A 298 20.38 -28.94 4.42
CA ASP A 298 19.73 -28.46 3.21
C ASP A 298 18.68 -27.42 3.52
N ASN A 299 18.76 -26.31 2.84
CA ASN A 299 17.85 -25.20 3.03
C ASN A 299 17.69 -24.38 1.74
N LEU A 300 16.62 -23.63 1.69
CA LEU A 300 16.44 -22.53 0.75
C LEU A 300 15.98 -21.28 1.50
N PHE A 301 16.26 -20.15 0.90
CA PHE A 301 15.70 -18.88 1.34
C PHE A 301 15.23 -18.05 0.17
N LEU A 302 14.27 -17.16 0.44
CA LEU A 302 13.77 -16.15 -0.47
C LEU A 302 13.53 -14.85 0.30
N ASP A 303 14.33 -13.84 -0.01
CA ASP A 303 14.20 -12.51 0.54
C ASP A 303 13.56 -11.58 -0.48
N ASN A 304 12.54 -10.84 -0.06
CA ASN A 304 11.88 -9.86 -0.91
C ASN A 304 11.94 -8.49 -0.26
N TYR A 305 12.24 -7.51 -1.05
CA TYR A 305 12.15 -6.10 -0.72
C TYR A 305 11.30 -5.36 -1.73
N SER A 306 10.33 -4.61 -1.25
CA SER A 306 9.50 -3.76 -2.08
C SER A 306 9.37 -2.39 -1.44
N SER A 307 9.53 -1.33 -2.20
CA SER A 307 9.21 0.02 -1.76
C SER A 307 8.31 0.73 -2.76
N VAL A 308 7.43 1.56 -2.22
CA VAL A 308 6.55 2.42 -3.01
C VAL A 308 6.66 3.82 -2.45
N ASP A 309 7.16 4.72 -3.29
CA ASP A 309 7.23 6.15 -3.00
C ASP A 309 6.26 6.90 -3.89
N GLY A 310 5.46 7.78 -3.32
CA GLY A 310 4.44 8.47 -4.09
C GLY A 310 4.11 9.86 -3.58
N THR A 311 3.78 10.74 -4.52
CA THR A 311 3.26 12.07 -4.20
C THR A 311 1.89 12.23 -4.81
N GLY A 312 0.94 12.73 -4.03
CA GLY A 312 -0.42 12.96 -4.45
C GLY A 312 -0.87 14.39 -4.20
N CYS A 313 -1.93 14.79 -4.89
CA CYS A 313 -2.62 16.02 -4.55
C CYS A 313 -4.14 15.82 -4.56
N SER A 314 -4.83 16.60 -3.72
CA SER A 314 -6.30 16.63 -3.64
C SER A 314 -6.77 18.01 -3.22
N PHE A 315 -8.06 18.26 -3.37
CA PHE A 315 -8.67 19.49 -2.86
C PHE A 315 -10.01 19.20 -2.20
N ASN A 316 -10.37 20.01 -1.22
CA ASN A 316 -11.62 19.90 -0.49
C ASN A 316 -12.34 21.25 -0.48
N LEU A 317 -13.65 21.22 -0.60
CA LEU A 317 -14.51 22.39 -0.50
C LEU A 317 -15.57 22.13 0.56
N GLY A 318 -15.90 23.12 1.36
CA GLY A 318 -16.85 22.96 2.42
C GLY A 318 -17.71 24.17 2.67
N VAL A 319 -18.92 23.90 3.14
CA VAL A 319 -19.86 24.91 3.60
C VAL A 319 -20.49 24.43 4.90
N ILE A 320 -20.59 25.32 5.88
CA ILE A 320 -21.38 25.11 7.11
C ILE A 320 -22.39 26.27 7.19
N ALA A 321 -23.66 25.94 7.30
CA ALA A 321 -24.73 26.91 7.53
C ALA A 321 -25.31 26.73 8.93
N ARG A 322 -25.56 27.83 9.62
CA ARG A 322 -26.20 27.90 10.93
C ARG A 322 -27.51 28.70 10.82
N PRO A 323 -28.60 28.06 10.34
CA PRO A 323 -29.88 28.72 10.17
C PRO A 323 -30.52 29.12 11.50
N SER A 324 -30.14 28.49 12.60
CA SER A 324 -30.59 28.83 13.96
C SER A 324 -29.53 28.42 14.98
N ASP A 325 -29.68 28.87 16.24
CA ASP A 325 -28.70 28.60 17.29
C ASP A 325 -28.56 27.12 17.65
N PHE A 326 -29.61 26.33 17.42
CA PHE A 326 -29.66 24.91 17.73
C PHE A 326 -29.35 23.99 16.51
N LEU A 327 -29.25 24.55 15.29
CA LEU A 327 -29.09 23.75 14.06
C LEU A 327 -27.87 24.22 13.26
N ARG A 328 -26.99 23.27 12.92
CA ARG A 328 -25.91 23.44 11.95
C ARG A 328 -26.02 22.38 10.87
N LEU A 329 -25.85 22.78 9.63
CA LEU A 329 -25.82 21.91 8.47
C LEU A 329 -24.48 22.06 7.78
N GLY A 330 -23.79 20.97 7.55
CA GLY A 330 -22.48 20.94 6.86
C GLY A 330 -22.56 20.13 5.58
N VAL A 331 -21.97 20.64 4.53
CA VAL A 331 -21.74 19.94 3.27
C VAL A 331 -20.29 20.10 2.89
N ALA A 332 -19.64 19.01 2.51
CA ALA A 332 -18.29 19.02 2.02
C ALA A 332 -18.16 18.17 0.75
N TYR A 333 -17.29 18.60 -0.14
CA TYR A 333 -16.84 17.85 -1.29
C TYR A 333 -15.35 17.61 -1.15
N ASN A 334 -14.95 16.34 -1.15
CA ASN A 334 -13.57 15.92 -1.14
C ASN A 334 -13.24 15.28 -2.49
N SER A 335 -12.25 15.82 -3.20
CA SER A 335 -11.79 15.21 -4.45
C SER A 335 -11.06 13.90 -4.18
N PRO A 336 -10.98 12.99 -5.16
CA PRO A 336 -10.00 11.92 -5.12
C PRO A 336 -8.57 12.49 -4.96
N THR A 337 -7.66 11.70 -4.38
CA THR A 337 -6.24 12.03 -4.38
C THR A 337 -5.58 11.44 -5.63
N TRP A 338 -4.98 12.28 -6.45
CA TRP A 338 -4.25 11.84 -7.64
C TRP A 338 -2.80 11.62 -7.28
N TYR A 339 -2.38 10.33 -7.30
CA TYR A 339 -1.01 9.92 -6.99
C TYR A 339 -0.18 9.72 -8.24
N LYS A 340 1.09 10.13 -8.16
CA LYS A 340 2.19 9.65 -9.00
C LYS A 340 3.09 8.81 -8.11
N MET A 341 3.26 7.51 -8.42
CA MET A 341 3.99 6.56 -7.59
C MET A 341 5.13 5.91 -8.38
N LYS A 342 6.19 5.57 -7.66
CA LYS A 342 7.32 4.78 -8.13
C LYS A 342 7.43 3.55 -7.27
N ASN A 343 7.49 2.39 -7.91
CA ASN A 343 7.68 1.12 -7.24
C ASN A 343 9.10 0.65 -7.51
N TYR A 344 9.75 0.19 -6.47
CA TYR A 344 11.02 -0.53 -6.54
C TYR A 344 10.81 -1.92 -5.96
N TYR A 345 11.36 -2.92 -6.64
CA TYR A 345 11.32 -4.31 -6.21
C TYR A 345 12.69 -4.96 -6.36
N ARG A 346 13.09 -5.73 -5.36
CA ARG A 346 14.27 -6.58 -5.36
C ARG A 346 13.96 -7.88 -4.66
N ALA A 347 14.45 -8.98 -5.18
CA ALA A 347 14.41 -10.27 -4.52
C ALA A 347 15.80 -10.92 -4.56
N GLU A 348 16.09 -11.72 -3.53
CA GLU A 348 17.28 -12.53 -3.40
C GLU A 348 16.83 -13.95 -3.05
N ALA A 349 17.44 -14.95 -3.69
CA ALA A 349 17.17 -16.34 -3.38
C ALA A 349 18.48 -17.14 -3.35
N GLY A 350 18.48 -18.19 -2.58
CA GLY A 350 19.59 -19.12 -2.54
C GLY A 350 19.16 -20.49 -2.03
N ALA A 351 20.01 -21.45 -2.29
CA ALA A 351 19.86 -22.83 -1.85
C ALA A 351 21.19 -23.41 -1.39
N TYR A 352 21.15 -24.20 -0.36
CA TYR A 352 22.21 -25.09 0.04
C TYR A 352 21.70 -26.53 0.02
N ILE A 353 22.42 -27.41 -0.72
CA ILE A 353 22.09 -28.84 -0.82
C ILE A 353 23.37 -29.64 -0.65
N GLU A 354 23.44 -30.44 0.41
CA GLU A 354 24.58 -31.29 0.73
C GLU A 354 24.70 -32.45 -0.29
N GLY A 355 25.90 -32.64 -0.83
CA GLY A 355 26.16 -33.74 -1.76
C GLY A 355 25.56 -33.61 -3.15
N PHE A 356 24.98 -32.45 -3.51
CA PHE A 356 24.34 -32.23 -4.82
C PHE A 356 25.24 -32.56 -6.01
N PHE A 357 26.53 -32.25 -5.92
CA PHE A 357 27.55 -32.52 -6.92
C PHE A 357 28.48 -33.68 -6.59
N ALA A 358 28.13 -34.55 -5.63
CA ALA A 358 29.02 -35.62 -5.18
C ALA A 358 29.48 -36.58 -6.29
N ASN A 359 28.68 -36.72 -7.36
CA ASN A 359 29.00 -37.57 -8.55
C ASN A 359 29.54 -36.75 -9.72
N ASP A 360 29.74 -35.45 -9.62
CA ASP A 360 30.33 -34.65 -10.69
C ASP A 360 31.86 -34.49 -10.44
N PRO A 361 32.69 -35.16 -11.25
CA PRO A 361 34.17 -35.10 -11.08
C PRO A 361 34.77 -33.74 -11.41
N LYS A 362 33.96 -32.78 -11.91
CA LYS A 362 34.40 -31.42 -12.23
C LYS A 362 33.97 -30.41 -11.16
N ALA A 363 33.14 -30.81 -10.21
CA ALA A 363 32.71 -29.91 -9.14
C ALA A 363 33.85 -29.67 -8.16
N GLU A 364 34.11 -28.42 -7.83
CA GLU A 364 35.13 -28.03 -6.84
C GLU A 364 34.72 -28.44 -5.41
N THR A 365 33.40 -28.50 -5.15
CA THR A 365 32.82 -28.95 -3.88
C THR A 365 31.69 -29.92 -4.13
N PRO A 366 31.47 -30.91 -3.25
CA PRO A 366 30.33 -31.82 -3.40
C PRO A 366 28.99 -31.16 -3.12
N ASN A 367 28.98 -30.03 -2.45
CA ASN A 367 27.77 -29.35 -2.00
C ASN A 367 27.39 -28.20 -2.94
N LEU A 368 26.10 -28.01 -3.17
CA LEU A 368 25.57 -26.81 -3.79
C LEU A 368 25.50 -25.69 -2.74
N ASN A 369 26.01 -24.53 -3.12
CA ASN A 369 25.79 -23.27 -2.38
C ASN A 369 25.55 -22.18 -3.44
N SER A 370 24.31 -21.88 -3.69
CA SER A 370 23.89 -20.97 -4.76
C SER A 370 23.18 -19.73 -4.20
N PHE A 371 23.37 -18.63 -4.90
CA PHE A 371 22.75 -17.35 -4.58
C PHE A 371 22.52 -16.54 -5.85
N THR A 372 21.38 -15.91 -5.95
CA THR A 372 21.07 -14.96 -7.02
C THR A 372 20.21 -13.82 -6.53
N SER A 373 20.21 -12.73 -7.27
CA SER A 373 19.33 -11.58 -7.01
C SER A 373 18.66 -11.11 -8.32
N THR A 374 17.48 -10.52 -8.21
CA THR A 374 16.90 -9.83 -9.35
C THR A 374 17.80 -8.68 -9.80
N PRO A 375 17.82 -8.33 -11.09
CA PRO A 375 18.53 -7.15 -11.56
C PRO A 375 18.11 -5.90 -10.79
N ASP A 376 19.07 -5.02 -10.46
CA ASP A 376 18.78 -3.76 -9.80
C ASP A 376 17.90 -2.87 -10.68
N GLY A 377 16.80 -2.36 -10.11
CA GLY A 377 16.04 -1.28 -10.71
C GLY A 377 14.80 -1.64 -11.51
N ALA A 378 14.03 -2.64 -11.08
CA ALA A 378 12.66 -2.77 -11.60
C ALA A 378 11.79 -1.60 -11.10
N PHE A 379 11.91 -0.42 -11.74
CA PHE A 379 11.08 0.74 -11.47
C PHE A 379 9.84 0.71 -12.37
N THR A 380 8.67 0.70 -11.78
CA THR A 380 7.43 0.97 -12.50
C THR A 380 6.85 2.30 -12.02
N GLU A 381 6.65 3.25 -12.94
CA GLU A 381 5.87 4.46 -12.63
C GLU A 381 4.38 4.15 -12.81
N SER A 382 3.61 4.43 -11.78
CA SER A 382 2.16 4.27 -11.84
C SER A 382 1.44 5.56 -11.44
N ARG A 383 0.28 5.81 -12.03
CA ARG A 383 -0.61 6.91 -11.67
C ARG A 383 -1.93 6.32 -11.20
N MET A 384 -2.32 6.67 -10.00
CA MET A 384 -3.55 6.15 -9.40
C MET A 384 -4.42 7.30 -8.88
N PRO A 385 -5.70 7.40 -9.30
CA PRO A 385 -6.69 8.13 -8.54
C PRO A 385 -7.07 7.26 -7.34
N SER A 386 -6.87 7.73 -6.10
CA SER A 386 -7.51 7.09 -4.96
C SER A 386 -8.95 7.55 -4.91
N SER A 387 -9.90 6.64 -5.06
CA SER A 387 -11.27 6.90 -4.68
C SER A 387 -11.35 6.92 -3.16
N ALA A 388 -11.76 8.06 -2.60
CA ALA A 388 -12.14 8.15 -1.20
C ALA A 388 -13.44 7.40 -0.94
#